data_74ffdb5055ecfd3056b39554c7ea61ce
#
_entry.id   74ffdb5055ecfd3056b39554c7ea61ce
#
_cell.length_a   1.000
_cell.length_b   1.000
_cell.length_c   1.000
_cell.angle_alpha   90.00
_cell.angle_beta   90.00
_cell.angle_gamma   90.00
#
_symmetry.space_group_name_H-M   'P 1'
#
loop_
_entity.id
_entity.type
_entity.pdbx_description
1 polymer ?
#
loop_
_entity_poly.entity_id
_entity_poly.type
_entity_poly.pdbx_seq_one_letter_code
_entity_poly.pdbx_strand_id
1 'polypeptide(L)'
;LLFLHLKHKEVSTPFKILSFKEKQKDKNNFSRELGESFRQWGFAGIKEHSIDRDLVKDVISLFAEFFNLTDDIKESYYQPHLGGARGYTPIKIETPKGGKNPDIKEFWHVGRNLDLDDPYRKWMHDNFLINEIPELSEKANILFTQFDELGQDLLESIALYLNLEDDYFLNAVDKGNSVMRAIHYPPVKNNEIGERAGAHEDINLITLLIGGSKSGLEILSQEGEWQDATVEEDVIICNIGDMLQRLTNNYLRSTTHRVSASLLQSESSRYSIPFFVHPNPDWLISTLPSCFDGDRPNLYTESIMAEDYLQERLKEIKLI
;
A
#
# COMPACT_ATOMS: atom_id res chain seq x y z
N LEU A 1 -19.32 -27.61 33.56
CA LEU A 1 -18.61 -26.31 33.51
C LEU A 1 -17.25 -26.54 32.87
N LEU A 2 -17.21 -26.60 31.52
CA LEU A 2 -15.96 -26.60 30.75
C LEU A 2 -15.74 -25.17 30.29
N PHE A 3 -14.87 -24.43 30.97
CA PHE A 3 -14.29 -23.19 30.46
C PHE A 3 -13.28 -23.58 29.37
N LEU A 4 -13.69 -23.49 28.11
CA LEU A 4 -12.78 -23.47 26.97
C LEU A 4 -11.95 -22.20 27.07
N HIS A 5 -10.71 -22.32 27.53
CA HIS A 5 -9.68 -21.31 27.33
C HIS A 5 -9.39 -21.24 25.81
N LEU A 6 -10.03 -20.30 25.12
CA LEU A 6 -9.54 -19.84 23.85
C LEU A 6 -8.18 -19.20 24.12
N LYS A 7 -7.10 -19.95 23.95
CA LYS A 7 -5.76 -19.39 23.84
C LYS A 7 -5.82 -18.40 22.67
N HIS A 8 -5.71 -17.12 22.97
CA HIS A 8 -5.32 -16.15 21.97
C HIS A 8 -4.03 -16.69 21.34
N LYS A 9 -4.09 -17.07 20.06
CA LYS A 9 -2.89 -17.40 19.31
C LYS A 9 -2.05 -16.14 19.35
N GLU A 10 -0.87 -16.18 19.97
CA GLU A 10 0.07 -15.06 19.89
C GLU A 10 0.26 -14.74 18.42
N VAL A 11 0.01 -13.49 18.06
CA VAL A 11 0.20 -12.99 16.70
C VAL A 11 1.71 -13.01 16.46
N SER A 12 2.18 -14.00 15.71
CA SER A 12 3.59 -14.16 15.37
C SER A 12 3.79 -13.70 13.92
N THR A 13 4.20 -12.45 13.76
CA THR A 13 4.65 -11.96 12.45
C THR A 13 6.13 -12.23 12.25
N PRO A 14 6.59 -12.50 11.03
CA PRO A 14 8.01 -12.74 10.76
C PRO A 14 8.85 -11.45 10.84
N PHE A 15 8.25 -10.28 10.67
CA PHE A 15 8.91 -8.96 10.67
C PHE A 15 8.75 -8.24 12.02
N LYS A 16 9.56 -7.20 12.22
CA LYS A 16 9.53 -6.40 13.45
C LYS A 16 8.30 -5.50 13.50
N ILE A 17 7.70 -5.37 14.71
CA ILE A 17 6.68 -4.35 15.01
C ILE A 17 7.36 -3.27 15.88
N LEU A 18 7.42 -2.05 15.35
CA LEU A 18 8.13 -0.92 15.96
C LEU A 18 7.12 0.11 16.49
N SER A 19 7.44 0.70 17.64
CA SER A 19 6.67 1.84 18.16
C SER A 19 7.15 3.12 17.47
N PHE A 20 6.24 3.86 16.84
CA PHE A 20 6.57 5.14 16.23
C PHE A 20 7.01 6.19 17.23
N LYS A 21 6.57 6.10 18.48
CA LYS A 21 7.07 6.97 19.58
C LYS A 21 8.55 6.79 19.85
N GLU A 22 9.15 5.63 19.56
CA GLU A 22 10.59 5.43 19.72
C GLU A 22 11.41 6.24 18.71
N LYS A 23 10.85 6.57 17.52
CA LYS A 23 11.49 7.50 16.57
C LYS A 23 11.80 8.86 17.22
N GLN A 24 10.86 9.37 18.06
CA GLN A 24 11.06 10.65 18.75
C GLN A 24 12.13 10.60 19.83
N LYS A 25 12.37 9.43 20.43
CA LYS A 25 13.36 9.24 21.50
C LYS A 25 14.75 8.94 20.95
N ASP A 26 14.84 8.07 19.96
CA ASP A 26 16.08 7.65 19.31
C ASP A 26 15.83 7.34 17.82
N LYS A 27 15.90 8.39 17.00
CA LYS A 27 15.68 8.35 15.56
C LYS A 27 16.62 7.34 14.86
N ASN A 28 17.89 7.31 15.28
CA ASN A 28 18.90 6.44 14.66
C ASN A 28 18.62 4.97 14.95
N ASN A 29 18.27 4.63 16.19
CA ASN A 29 17.92 3.26 16.55
C ASN A 29 16.64 2.82 15.85
N PHE A 30 15.60 3.68 15.81
CA PHE A 30 14.36 3.38 15.09
C PHE A 30 14.64 3.11 13.60
N SER A 31 15.43 3.98 12.95
CA SER A 31 15.79 3.85 11.52
C SER A 31 16.57 2.56 11.25
N ARG A 32 17.49 2.20 12.13
CA ARG A 32 18.23 0.94 12.03
C ARG A 32 17.32 -0.28 12.14
N GLU A 33 16.46 -0.34 13.15
CA GLU A 33 15.53 -1.45 13.37
C GLU A 33 14.51 -1.59 12.21
N LEU A 34 14.02 -0.46 11.72
CA LEU A 34 13.12 -0.41 10.55
C LEU A 34 13.81 -0.94 9.29
N GLY A 35 15.00 -0.42 9.00
CA GLY A 35 15.79 -0.82 7.85
C GLY A 35 16.21 -2.29 7.87
N GLU A 36 16.56 -2.84 9.04
CA GLU A 36 16.86 -4.27 9.19
C GLU A 36 15.64 -5.15 8.92
N SER A 37 14.43 -4.75 9.38
CA SER A 37 13.20 -5.46 9.09
C SER A 37 12.91 -5.46 7.60
N PHE A 38 13.04 -4.30 6.93
CA PHE A 38 12.87 -4.20 5.49
C PHE A 38 13.91 -5.00 4.70
N ARG A 39 15.16 -4.99 5.12
CA ARG A 39 16.22 -5.78 4.47
C ARG A 39 15.96 -7.28 4.55
N GLN A 40 15.43 -7.75 5.66
CA GLN A 40 15.18 -9.18 5.88
C GLN A 40 13.86 -9.63 5.24
N TRP A 41 12.80 -8.85 5.39
CA TRP A 41 11.44 -9.26 5.03
C TRP A 41 10.78 -8.39 3.96
N GLY A 42 11.29 -7.20 3.70
CA GLY A 42 10.59 -6.19 2.89
C GLY A 42 9.40 -5.57 3.61
N PHE A 43 9.18 -5.93 4.88
CA PHE A 43 8.02 -5.57 5.70
C PHE A 43 8.42 -5.10 7.09
N ALA A 44 7.59 -4.24 7.68
CA ALA A 44 7.63 -3.85 9.08
C ALA A 44 6.22 -3.51 9.58
N GLY A 45 5.97 -3.66 10.88
CA GLY A 45 4.76 -3.18 11.54
C GLY A 45 5.05 -1.88 12.30
N ILE A 46 4.13 -0.92 12.25
CA ILE A 46 4.24 0.37 12.94
C ILE A 46 3.06 0.52 13.89
N LYS A 47 3.32 0.54 15.18
CA LYS A 47 2.34 0.81 16.23
C LYS A 47 2.55 2.18 16.85
N GLU A 48 1.54 2.68 17.57
CA GLU A 48 1.57 3.99 18.23
C GLU A 48 1.88 5.15 17.26
N HIS A 49 1.43 4.99 16.02
CA HIS A 49 1.55 5.97 14.93
C HIS A 49 0.61 7.17 15.11
N SER A 50 0.80 8.21 14.26
CA SER A 50 0.04 9.47 14.32
C SER A 50 -1.36 9.42 13.69
N ILE A 51 -1.71 8.35 12.95
CA ILE A 51 -3.01 8.27 12.27
C ILE A 51 -4.13 8.09 13.28
N ASP A 52 -5.18 8.90 13.14
CA ASP A 52 -6.35 8.88 14.01
C ASP A 52 -7.20 7.61 13.76
N ARG A 53 -7.31 6.77 14.79
CA ARG A 53 -8.04 5.50 14.73
C ARG A 53 -9.55 5.67 14.53
N ASP A 54 -10.12 6.71 15.07
CA ASP A 54 -11.56 6.94 14.93
C ASP A 54 -11.87 7.45 13.54
N LEU A 55 -11.01 8.31 12.96
CA LEU A 55 -11.11 8.70 11.56
C LEU A 55 -11.00 7.49 10.62
N VAL A 56 -10.08 6.54 10.89
CA VAL A 56 -9.96 5.29 10.09
C VAL A 56 -11.25 4.49 10.12
N LYS A 57 -11.85 4.31 11.30
CA LYS A 57 -13.13 3.58 11.44
C LYS A 57 -14.26 4.28 10.71
N ASP A 58 -14.34 5.60 10.83
CA ASP A 58 -15.33 6.41 10.14
C ASP A 58 -15.20 6.26 8.63
N VAL A 59 -13.97 6.42 8.08
CA VAL A 59 -13.71 6.30 6.64
C VAL A 59 -14.03 4.88 6.15
N ILE A 60 -13.66 3.83 6.88
CA ILE A 60 -14.03 2.44 6.53
C ILE A 60 -15.56 2.27 6.51
N SER A 61 -16.27 2.81 7.52
CA SER A 61 -17.73 2.74 7.60
C SER A 61 -18.41 3.44 6.43
N LEU A 62 -17.95 4.64 6.08
CA LEU A 62 -18.50 5.42 4.98
C LEU A 62 -18.20 4.78 3.61
N PHE A 63 -17.01 4.17 3.42
CA PHE A 63 -16.75 3.38 2.22
C PHE A 63 -17.60 2.10 2.19
N ALA A 64 -17.86 1.46 3.33
CA ALA A 64 -18.80 0.33 3.38
C ALA A 64 -20.21 0.75 2.95
N GLU A 65 -20.66 1.95 3.33
CA GLU A 65 -21.92 2.53 2.85
C GLU A 65 -21.89 2.75 1.33
N PHE A 66 -20.81 3.35 0.79
CA PHE A 66 -20.62 3.53 -0.65
C PHE A 66 -20.68 2.20 -1.42
N PHE A 67 -19.94 1.18 -0.99
CA PHE A 67 -19.93 -0.13 -1.67
C PHE A 67 -21.26 -0.88 -1.58
N ASN A 68 -22.15 -0.50 -0.66
CA ASN A 68 -23.51 -1.01 -0.55
C ASN A 68 -24.54 -0.24 -1.43
N LEU A 69 -24.14 0.85 -2.10
CA LEU A 69 -24.99 1.52 -3.08
C LEU A 69 -25.30 0.59 -4.28
N THR A 70 -26.32 0.93 -5.03
CA THR A 70 -26.67 0.17 -6.25
C THR A 70 -25.55 0.22 -7.28
N ASP A 71 -25.40 -0.82 -8.07
CA ASP A 71 -24.34 -0.90 -9.08
C ASP A 71 -24.41 0.27 -10.07
N ASP A 72 -25.61 0.71 -10.48
CA ASP A 72 -25.78 1.87 -11.37
C ASP A 72 -25.14 3.15 -10.77
N ILE A 73 -25.27 3.39 -9.46
CA ILE A 73 -24.66 4.53 -8.80
C ILE A 73 -23.15 4.36 -8.75
N LYS A 74 -22.65 3.21 -8.30
CA LYS A 74 -21.20 2.95 -8.21
C LYS A 74 -20.54 3.05 -9.58
N GLU A 75 -21.13 2.46 -10.62
CA GLU A 75 -20.62 2.48 -11.99
C GLU A 75 -20.59 3.88 -12.60
N SER A 76 -21.45 4.81 -12.17
CA SER A 76 -21.39 6.21 -12.60
C SER A 76 -20.06 6.90 -12.23
N TYR A 77 -19.36 6.39 -11.21
CA TYR A 77 -18.04 6.84 -10.76
C TYR A 77 -16.88 6.08 -11.42
N TYR A 78 -17.16 5.07 -12.25
CA TYR A 78 -16.12 4.34 -12.96
C TYR A 78 -15.73 5.07 -14.26
N GLN A 79 -14.44 5.38 -14.37
CA GLN A 79 -13.86 6.06 -15.52
C GLN A 79 -12.80 5.18 -16.18
N PRO A 80 -13.17 4.32 -17.14
CA PRO A 80 -12.26 3.36 -17.78
C PRO A 80 -11.01 4.00 -18.37
N HIS A 81 -11.14 5.23 -18.93
CA HIS A 81 -10.04 5.95 -19.57
C HIS A 81 -8.96 6.42 -18.58
N LEU A 82 -9.25 6.42 -17.28
CA LEU A 82 -8.27 6.73 -16.22
C LEU A 82 -7.50 5.50 -15.73
N GLY A 83 -7.76 4.31 -16.26
CA GLY A 83 -7.08 3.08 -15.83
C GLY A 83 -7.19 2.81 -14.32
N GLY A 84 -8.30 3.23 -13.68
CA GLY A 84 -8.49 3.11 -12.24
C GLY A 84 -7.69 4.11 -11.39
N ALA A 85 -7.05 5.13 -11.98
CA ALA A 85 -6.23 6.09 -11.24
C ALA A 85 -7.01 6.89 -10.18
N ARG A 86 -8.31 7.10 -10.35
CA ARG A 86 -9.22 7.81 -9.44
C ARG A 86 -10.61 7.22 -9.48
N GLY A 87 -11.36 7.38 -8.39
CA GLY A 87 -12.75 6.97 -8.30
C GLY A 87 -12.92 5.46 -8.16
N TYR A 88 -14.08 4.96 -8.60
CA TYR A 88 -14.49 3.57 -8.43
C TYR A 88 -13.91 2.66 -9.52
N THR A 89 -13.52 1.46 -9.11
CA THR A 89 -13.16 0.36 -10.01
C THR A 89 -13.97 -0.88 -9.64
N PRO A 90 -14.77 -1.43 -10.58
CA PRO A 90 -15.65 -2.58 -10.34
C PRO A 90 -14.88 -3.89 -10.11
N ILE A 91 -15.61 -4.89 -9.60
CA ILE A 91 -15.10 -6.26 -9.42
C ILE A 91 -14.68 -6.84 -10.78
N LYS A 92 -13.58 -7.61 -10.79
CA LYS A 92 -13.06 -8.34 -11.96
C LYS A 92 -12.43 -7.47 -13.07
N ILE A 93 -12.06 -6.24 -12.76
CA ILE A 93 -11.28 -5.40 -13.70
C ILE A 93 -9.77 -5.71 -13.54
N GLU A 94 -9.27 -5.74 -12.32
CA GLU A 94 -7.84 -5.96 -12.06
C GLU A 94 -7.49 -7.46 -12.10
N THR A 95 -6.40 -7.80 -12.81
CA THR A 95 -5.89 -9.18 -12.87
C THR A 95 -4.45 -9.18 -12.41
N PRO A 96 -4.06 -10.02 -11.41
CA PRO A 96 -2.69 -10.11 -10.96
C PRO A 96 -1.72 -10.48 -12.09
N LYS A 97 -0.47 -10.01 -12.04
CA LYS A 97 0.56 -10.37 -13.01
C LYS A 97 0.71 -11.90 -13.11
N GLY A 98 0.52 -12.44 -14.31
CA GLY A 98 0.56 -13.89 -14.55
C GLY A 98 -0.68 -14.66 -14.08
N GLY A 99 -1.66 -14.00 -13.47
CA GLY A 99 -2.94 -14.57 -13.08
C GLY A 99 -3.83 -14.89 -14.29
N LYS A 100 -4.64 -15.95 -14.17
CA LYS A 100 -5.64 -16.33 -15.18
C LYS A 100 -7.02 -15.76 -14.89
N ASN A 101 -7.32 -15.50 -13.64
CA ASN A 101 -8.59 -15.01 -13.15
C ASN A 101 -8.42 -13.60 -12.55
N PRO A 102 -9.38 -12.70 -12.76
CA PRO A 102 -9.39 -11.40 -12.12
C PRO A 102 -9.66 -11.54 -10.61
N ASP A 103 -9.21 -10.54 -9.84
CA ASP A 103 -9.45 -10.45 -8.41
C ASP A 103 -10.93 -10.21 -8.09
N ILE A 104 -11.39 -10.80 -6.98
CA ILE A 104 -12.74 -10.59 -6.44
C ILE A 104 -12.67 -9.46 -5.42
N LYS A 105 -12.48 -8.24 -5.94
CA LYS A 105 -12.47 -7.01 -5.15
C LYS A 105 -12.99 -5.85 -5.99
N GLU A 106 -13.58 -4.88 -5.33
CA GLU A 106 -13.86 -3.55 -5.86
C GLU A 106 -13.14 -2.52 -5.01
N PHE A 107 -12.84 -1.35 -5.56
CA PHE A 107 -12.12 -0.34 -4.78
C PHE A 107 -12.43 1.08 -5.23
N TRP A 108 -12.09 2.02 -4.36
CA TRP A 108 -12.10 3.45 -4.64
C TRP A 108 -10.72 4.04 -4.43
N HIS A 109 -10.26 4.86 -5.39
CA HIS A 109 -8.99 5.58 -5.29
C HIS A 109 -9.21 7.06 -4.96
N VAL A 110 -8.45 7.51 -3.95
CA VAL A 110 -8.25 8.92 -3.59
C VAL A 110 -6.79 9.25 -3.85
N GLY A 111 -6.53 10.31 -4.62
CA GLY A 111 -5.18 10.80 -4.87
C GLY A 111 -4.92 12.15 -4.20
N ARG A 112 -3.73 12.68 -4.42
CA ARG A 112 -3.37 14.03 -3.95
C ARG A 112 -4.21 15.10 -4.64
N ASN A 113 -4.71 16.05 -3.86
CA ASN A 113 -5.29 17.26 -4.39
C ASN A 113 -4.18 18.24 -4.79
N LEU A 114 -4.26 18.78 -5.99
CA LEU A 114 -3.31 19.74 -6.54
C LEU A 114 -4.01 21.07 -6.81
N ASP A 115 -3.27 22.17 -6.70
CA ASP A 115 -3.74 23.49 -7.13
C ASP A 115 -4.05 23.49 -8.63
N LEU A 116 -4.95 24.38 -9.07
CA LEU A 116 -5.45 24.39 -10.45
C LEU A 116 -4.36 24.65 -11.49
N ASP A 117 -3.31 25.36 -11.11
CA ASP A 117 -2.15 25.70 -11.94
C ASP A 117 -0.94 24.78 -11.73
N ASP A 118 -1.07 23.73 -10.93
CA ASP A 118 0.03 22.81 -10.67
C ASP A 118 0.41 22.02 -11.93
N PRO A 119 1.69 22.01 -12.34
CA PRO A 119 2.15 21.35 -13.56
C PRO A 119 1.99 19.82 -13.51
N TYR A 120 1.86 19.20 -12.34
CA TYR A 120 1.67 17.76 -12.21
C TYR A 120 0.25 17.29 -12.54
N ARG A 121 -0.72 18.22 -12.71
CA ARG A 121 -2.08 17.89 -13.17
C ARG A 121 -2.12 17.20 -14.55
N LYS A 122 -1.07 17.29 -15.32
CA LYS A 122 -0.94 16.52 -16.57
C LYS A 122 -0.81 15.00 -16.37
N TRP A 123 -0.42 14.57 -15.17
CA TRP A 123 -0.29 13.15 -14.80
C TRP A 123 -1.27 12.72 -13.71
N MET A 124 -1.68 13.66 -12.84
CA MET A 124 -2.53 13.39 -11.69
C MET A 124 -3.89 14.02 -11.88
N HIS A 125 -4.92 13.18 -11.93
CA HIS A 125 -6.31 13.59 -12.09
C HIS A 125 -6.91 14.06 -10.76
N ASP A 126 -7.95 14.89 -10.85
CA ASP A 126 -8.74 15.34 -9.69
C ASP A 126 -9.48 14.17 -9.05
N ASN A 127 -9.71 14.28 -7.74
CA ASN A 127 -10.58 13.36 -7.03
C ASN A 127 -12.05 13.60 -7.40
N PHE A 128 -12.84 12.52 -7.43
CA PHE A 128 -14.29 12.61 -7.57
C PHE A 128 -14.93 12.85 -6.19
N LEU A 129 -15.98 13.68 -6.18
CA LEU A 129 -16.84 13.85 -5.01
C LEU A 129 -17.94 12.79 -5.05
N ILE A 130 -18.19 12.14 -3.92
CA ILE A 130 -19.28 11.17 -3.77
C ILE A 130 -20.50 11.95 -3.28
N ASN A 131 -21.44 12.20 -4.19
CA ASN A 131 -22.61 13.04 -3.90
C ASN A 131 -23.57 12.39 -2.91
N GLU A 132 -23.66 11.07 -2.91
CA GLU A 132 -24.53 10.29 -2.01
C GLU A 132 -24.03 10.31 -0.57
N ILE A 133 -22.71 10.49 -0.36
CA ILE A 133 -22.07 10.49 0.96
C ILE A 133 -21.05 11.64 1.01
N PRO A 134 -21.49 12.90 1.10
CA PRO A 134 -20.62 14.08 0.96
C PRO A 134 -19.46 14.12 1.98
N GLU A 135 -19.69 13.70 3.22
CA GLU A 135 -18.66 13.69 4.27
C GLU A 135 -17.53 12.69 4.02
N LEU A 136 -17.76 11.66 3.18
CA LEU A 136 -16.74 10.67 2.84
C LEU A 136 -15.56 11.33 2.14
N SER A 137 -15.79 12.20 1.18
CA SER A 137 -14.73 12.87 0.43
C SER A 137 -13.87 13.75 1.35
N GLU A 138 -14.44 14.46 2.30
CA GLU A 138 -13.72 15.27 3.27
C GLU A 138 -12.86 14.41 4.20
N LYS A 139 -13.48 13.40 4.85
CA LYS A 139 -12.79 12.51 5.79
C LYS A 139 -11.70 11.69 5.11
N ALA A 140 -11.94 11.22 3.88
CA ALA A 140 -10.95 10.50 3.09
C ALA A 140 -9.72 11.38 2.75
N ASN A 141 -9.92 12.66 2.44
CA ASN A 141 -8.83 13.60 2.22
C ASN A 141 -8.01 13.88 3.50
N ILE A 142 -8.67 14.00 4.66
CA ILE A 142 -7.97 14.15 5.95
C ILE A 142 -7.12 12.89 6.22
N LEU A 143 -7.68 11.70 6.03
CA LEU A 143 -6.96 10.44 6.23
C LEU A 143 -5.80 10.30 5.23
N PHE A 144 -5.99 10.70 3.97
CA PHE A 144 -4.91 10.76 2.96
C PHE A 144 -3.74 11.59 3.46
N THR A 145 -4.00 12.79 4.01
CA THR A 145 -2.96 13.68 4.52
C THR A 145 -2.19 13.03 5.68
N GLN A 146 -2.88 12.38 6.62
CA GLN A 146 -2.22 11.69 7.73
C GLN A 146 -1.34 10.52 7.26
N PHE A 147 -1.77 9.77 6.24
CA PHE A 147 -0.95 8.72 5.62
C PHE A 147 0.26 9.30 4.90
N ASP A 148 0.09 10.40 4.18
CA ASP A 148 1.17 11.05 3.44
C ASP A 148 2.27 11.54 4.41
N GLU A 149 1.88 12.17 5.52
CA GLU A 149 2.80 12.61 6.58
C GLU A 149 3.54 11.42 7.21
N LEU A 150 2.84 10.35 7.58
CA LEU A 150 3.48 9.15 8.12
C LEU A 150 4.41 8.49 7.10
N GLY A 151 4.02 8.48 5.83
CA GLY A 151 4.84 7.97 4.71
C GLY A 151 6.17 8.73 4.58
N GLN A 152 6.12 10.07 4.66
CA GLN A 152 7.31 10.92 4.65
C GLN A 152 8.21 10.64 5.86
N ASP A 153 7.65 10.52 7.05
CA ASP A 153 8.38 10.18 8.27
C ASP A 153 9.10 8.83 8.20
N LEU A 154 8.49 7.83 7.57
CA LEU A 154 9.12 6.51 7.38
C LEU A 154 10.19 6.55 6.29
N LEU A 155 9.97 7.31 5.21
CA LEU A 155 10.98 7.52 4.17
C LEU A 155 12.21 8.27 4.70
N GLU A 156 12.05 9.24 5.61
CA GLU A 156 13.15 9.87 6.34
C GLU A 156 13.96 8.82 7.11
N SER A 157 13.29 7.90 7.81
CA SER A 157 13.97 6.81 8.55
C SER A 157 14.70 5.84 7.60
N ILE A 158 14.15 5.58 6.41
CA ILE A 158 14.80 4.77 5.37
C ILE A 158 16.03 5.51 4.81
N ALA A 159 15.95 6.83 4.57
CA ALA A 159 17.10 7.62 4.13
C ALA A 159 18.27 7.49 5.13
N LEU A 160 18.01 7.67 6.41
CA LEU A 160 19.02 7.51 7.45
C LEU A 160 19.64 6.09 7.49
N TYR A 161 18.82 5.06 7.34
CA TYR A 161 19.30 3.67 7.28
C TYR A 161 20.23 3.42 6.08
N LEU A 162 19.95 4.08 4.96
CA LEU A 162 20.76 4.01 3.74
C LEU A 162 21.97 4.95 3.75
N ASN A 163 22.23 5.67 4.86
CA ASN A 163 23.25 6.71 5.02
C ASN A 163 23.11 7.85 3.97
N LEU A 164 21.87 8.21 3.65
CA LEU A 164 21.52 9.39 2.87
C LEU A 164 21.22 10.56 3.79
N GLU A 165 21.15 11.77 3.23
CA GLU A 165 20.61 12.92 3.95
C GLU A 165 19.15 12.63 4.35
N ASP A 166 18.73 13.10 5.52
CA ASP A 166 17.42 12.77 6.08
C ASP A 166 16.25 13.35 5.26
N ASP A 167 16.48 14.40 4.50
CA ASP A 167 15.53 15.02 3.58
C ASP A 167 15.56 14.44 2.13
N TYR A 168 16.39 13.42 1.86
CA TYR A 168 16.59 12.87 0.52
C TYR A 168 15.28 12.54 -0.21
N PHE A 169 14.34 11.94 0.49
CA PHE A 169 13.04 11.58 -0.08
C PHE A 169 12.00 12.70 -0.02
N LEU A 170 12.17 13.73 0.83
CA LEU A 170 11.16 14.78 0.98
C LEU A 170 10.88 15.50 -0.32
N ASN A 171 11.93 15.87 -1.06
CA ASN A 171 11.80 16.48 -2.39
C ASN A 171 11.34 15.51 -3.48
N ALA A 172 11.40 14.21 -3.21
CA ALA A 172 10.94 13.18 -4.13
C ALA A 172 9.43 12.90 -4.01
N VAL A 173 8.82 13.21 -2.85
CA VAL A 173 7.43 12.86 -2.54
C VAL A 173 6.55 14.06 -2.16
N ASP A 174 7.08 15.28 -2.12
CA ASP A 174 6.35 16.49 -1.69
C ASP A 174 5.06 16.73 -2.49
N LYS A 175 5.05 16.33 -3.76
CA LYS A 175 3.91 16.29 -4.68
C LYS A 175 3.72 14.92 -5.33
N GLY A 176 4.13 13.86 -4.62
CA GLY A 176 4.09 12.50 -5.12
C GLY A 176 2.70 12.06 -5.59
N ASN A 177 2.66 11.23 -6.65
CA ASN A 177 1.42 10.65 -7.17
C ASN A 177 0.89 9.54 -6.25
N SER A 178 0.91 9.80 -4.94
CA SER A 178 0.43 8.88 -3.92
C SER A 178 -1.07 8.61 -4.05
N VAL A 179 -1.47 7.39 -3.72
CA VAL A 179 -2.86 6.93 -3.83
C VAL A 179 -3.28 6.19 -2.57
N MET A 180 -4.39 6.61 -1.98
CA MET A 180 -5.11 5.85 -0.96
C MET A 180 -6.20 5.02 -1.65
N ARG A 181 -6.19 3.70 -1.42
CA ARG A 181 -7.16 2.77 -1.99
C ARG A 181 -8.05 2.20 -0.89
N ALA A 182 -9.34 2.51 -0.90
CA ALA A 182 -10.31 1.79 -0.09
C ALA A 182 -10.75 0.54 -0.85
N ILE A 183 -10.48 -0.64 -0.28
CA ILE A 183 -10.80 -1.94 -0.93
C ILE A 183 -11.95 -2.61 -0.19
N HIS A 184 -12.92 -3.08 -0.95
CA HIS A 184 -13.96 -3.99 -0.51
C HIS A 184 -13.75 -5.37 -1.12
N TYR A 185 -13.66 -6.37 -0.27
CA TYR A 185 -13.71 -7.78 -0.64
C TYR A 185 -15.09 -8.31 -0.25
N PRO A 186 -15.98 -8.55 -1.20
CA PRO A 186 -17.33 -9.04 -0.91
C PRO A 186 -17.31 -10.47 -0.34
N PRO A 187 -18.42 -10.90 0.29
CA PRO A 187 -18.61 -12.31 0.66
C PRO A 187 -18.53 -13.19 -0.59
N VAL A 188 -17.77 -14.27 -0.53
CA VAL A 188 -17.60 -15.19 -1.66
C VAL A 188 -18.50 -16.41 -1.44
N LYS A 189 -19.36 -16.70 -2.43
CA LYS A 189 -20.21 -17.90 -2.44
C LYS A 189 -19.40 -19.13 -2.87
N ASN A 190 -19.71 -20.28 -2.32
CA ASN A 190 -18.97 -21.56 -2.38
C ASN A 190 -18.56 -22.10 -3.78
N ASN A 191 -18.78 -21.40 -4.88
CA ASN A 191 -18.45 -21.84 -6.25
C ASN A 191 -17.75 -20.77 -7.10
N GLU A 192 -17.32 -19.65 -6.53
CA GLU A 192 -16.60 -18.63 -7.29
C GLU A 192 -15.10 -18.98 -7.34
N ILE A 193 -14.57 -19.06 -8.57
CA ILE A 193 -13.14 -19.29 -8.82
C ILE A 193 -12.47 -17.91 -8.94
N GLY A 194 -11.61 -17.56 -8.00
CA GLY A 194 -10.83 -16.33 -8.00
C GLY A 194 -10.04 -16.18 -6.71
N GLU A 195 -9.04 -15.30 -6.72
CA GLU A 195 -8.30 -14.90 -5.53
C GLU A 195 -8.83 -13.55 -5.02
N ARG A 196 -8.78 -13.29 -3.71
CA ARG A 196 -9.14 -11.95 -3.17
C ARG A 196 -8.11 -10.91 -3.58
N ALA A 197 -6.83 -11.24 -3.44
CA ALA A 197 -5.72 -10.54 -4.05
C ALA A 197 -4.63 -11.58 -4.35
N GLY A 198 -4.33 -11.79 -5.62
CA GLY A 198 -3.28 -12.70 -6.07
C GLY A 198 -1.89 -12.23 -5.67
N ALA A 199 -0.90 -13.12 -5.76
CA ALA A 199 0.48 -12.79 -5.44
C ALA A 199 1.00 -11.66 -6.34
N HIS A 200 1.51 -10.59 -5.72
CA HIS A 200 1.99 -9.38 -6.40
C HIS A 200 3.05 -8.64 -5.58
N GLU A 201 3.64 -7.66 -6.20
CA GLU A 201 4.54 -6.65 -5.62
C GLU A 201 3.94 -5.26 -5.89
N ASP A 202 4.15 -4.31 -4.97
CA ASP A 202 3.60 -2.96 -5.10
C ASP A 202 4.49 -2.09 -5.99
N ILE A 203 3.86 -1.23 -6.80
CA ILE A 203 4.53 -0.34 -7.75
C ILE A 203 4.66 1.05 -7.13
N ASN A 204 5.53 1.22 -6.15
CA ASN A 204 5.73 2.48 -5.43
C ASN A 204 7.05 2.50 -4.66
N LEU A 205 7.26 3.50 -3.79
CA LEU A 205 8.38 3.48 -2.83
C LEU A 205 8.06 2.58 -1.64
N ILE A 206 6.98 2.88 -0.92
CA ILE A 206 6.49 2.09 0.23
C ILE A 206 4.96 2.09 0.26
N THR A 207 4.37 1.03 0.79
CA THR A 207 2.93 0.95 1.07
C THR A 207 2.68 0.96 2.56
N LEU A 208 1.67 1.70 3.00
CA LEU A 208 1.16 1.71 4.36
C LEU A 208 -0.24 1.08 4.34
N LEU A 209 -0.43 -0.04 5.03
CA LEU A 209 -1.71 -0.74 5.05
C LEU A 209 -2.33 -0.69 6.44
N ILE A 210 -3.54 -0.17 6.54
CA ILE A 210 -4.38 -0.22 7.74
C ILE A 210 -5.70 -0.94 7.44
N GLY A 211 -6.29 -1.55 8.47
CA GLY A 211 -7.50 -2.35 8.32
C GLY A 211 -7.22 -3.72 7.68
N GLY A 212 -8.19 -4.59 7.68
CA GLY A 212 -8.04 -5.93 7.13
C GLY A 212 -7.18 -6.90 7.95
N SER A 213 -6.79 -6.51 9.16
CA SER A 213 -5.82 -7.19 10.02
C SER A 213 -6.29 -8.53 10.61
N LYS A 214 -7.54 -8.94 10.40
CA LYS A 214 -8.09 -10.14 11.07
C LYS A 214 -7.55 -11.48 10.55
N SER A 215 -6.75 -11.53 9.49
CA SER A 215 -5.97 -12.65 8.96
C SER A 215 -5.90 -12.63 7.42
N GLY A 216 -4.95 -13.37 6.85
CA GLY A 216 -4.89 -13.73 5.44
C GLY A 216 -3.92 -12.95 4.58
N LEU A 217 -3.26 -11.92 5.10
CA LEU A 217 -2.08 -11.40 4.45
C LEU A 217 -0.94 -12.41 4.65
N GLU A 218 -0.34 -12.85 3.56
CA GLU A 218 0.82 -13.73 3.55
C GLU A 218 1.93 -13.09 2.72
N ILE A 219 3.15 -13.21 3.20
CA ILE A 219 4.38 -12.74 2.53
C ILE A 219 5.25 -13.93 2.14
N LEU A 220 5.91 -13.82 1.00
CA LEU A 220 6.79 -14.87 0.49
C LEU A 220 8.20 -14.70 1.07
N SER A 221 8.67 -15.68 1.83
CA SER A 221 10.03 -15.67 2.38
C SER A 221 11.09 -15.84 1.28
N GLN A 222 12.34 -15.58 1.62
CA GLN A 222 13.46 -15.79 0.67
C GLN A 222 13.65 -17.27 0.32
N GLU A 223 13.19 -18.18 1.17
CA GLU A 223 13.20 -19.64 0.96
C GLU A 223 12.02 -20.11 0.09
N GLY A 224 11.11 -19.21 -0.30
CA GLY A 224 9.95 -19.52 -1.13
C GLY A 224 8.74 -20.04 -0.35
N GLU A 225 8.70 -19.82 0.97
CA GLU A 225 7.59 -20.23 1.83
C GLU A 225 6.67 -19.05 2.17
N TRP A 226 5.35 -19.28 2.15
CA TRP A 226 4.38 -18.28 2.57
C TRP A 226 4.31 -18.19 4.09
N GLN A 227 4.48 -16.97 4.62
CA GLN A 227 4.45 -16.66 6.05
C GLN A 227 3.25 -15.75 6.36
N ASP A 228 2.52 -16.07 7.44
CA ASP A 228 1.41 -15.24 7.92
C ASP A 228 1.96 -13.87 8.39
N ALA A 229 1.35 -12.81 7.91
CA ALA A 229 1.68 -11.41 8.22
C ALA A 229 0.57 -10.72 9.05
N THR A 230 -0.23 -11.50 9.79
CA THR A 230 -1.30 -10.95 10.64
C THR A 230 -0.72 -10.12 11.77
N VAL A 231 -1.26 -8.92 11.96
CA VAL A 231 -0.91 -7.97 13.04
C VAL A 231 -2.16 -7.60 13.85
N GLU A 232 -1.97 -6.91 14.97
CA GLU A 232 -3.06 -6.29 15.72
C GLU A 232 -3.74 -5.19 14.89
N GLU A 233 -5.02 -4.91 15.20
CA GLU A 233 -5.89 -4.05 14.38
C GLU A 233 -5.37 -2.62 14.18
N ASP A 234 -4.61 -2.11 15.14
CA ASP A 234 -4.05 -0.76 15.16
C ASP A 234 -2.58 -0.67 14.74
N VAL A 235 -2.04 -1.76 14.22
CA VAL A 235 -0.70 -1.79 13.63
C VAL A 235 -0.81 -1.52 12.13
N ILE A 236 -0.09 -0.52 11.65
CA ILE A 236 0.10 -0.30 10.21
C ILE A 236 1.17 -1.25 9.72
N ILE A 237 0.86 -2.03 8.70
CA ILE A 237 1.86 -2.80 7.97
C ILE A 237 2.48 -1.88 6.92
N CYS A 238 3.81 -1.78 6.92
CA CYS A 238 4.57 -1.06 5.91
C CYS A 238 5.42 -2.04 5.09
N ASN A 239 5.39 -1.92 3.76
CA ASN A 239 6.22 -2.73 2.87
C ASN A 239 6.92 -1.90 1.80
N ILE A 240 8.05 -2.42 1.35
CA ILE A 240 8.87 -1.87 0.25
C ILE A 240 8.18 -2.16 -1.08
N GLY A 241 8.16 -1.17 -1.97
CA GLY A 241 7.70 -1.31 -3.35
C GLY A 241 8.84 -1.39 -4.37
N ASP A 242 8.46 -1.65 -5.61
CA ASP A 242 9.39 -1.88 -6.75
C ASP A 242 10.31 -0.69 -7.02
N MET A 243 9.81 0.54 -6.88
CA MET A 243 10.61 1.74 -7.15
C MET A 243 11.75 1.87 -6.14
N LEU A 244 11.48 1.60 -4.86
CA LEU A 244 12.52 1.63 -3.83
C LEU A 244 13.47 0.44 -3.95
N GLN A 245 12.97 -0.74 -4.34
CA GLN A 245 13.81 -1.89 -4.67
C GLN A 245 14.79 -1.55 -5.79
N ARG A 246 14.31 -0.94 -6.89
CA ARG A 246 15.13 -0.50 -8.01
C ARG A 246 16.17 0.54 -7.59
N LEU A 247 15.76 1.56 -6.84
CA LEU A 247 16.62 2.62 -6.32
C LEU A 247 17.78 2.04 -5.50
N THR A 248 17.49 1.02 -4.69
CA THR A 248 18.46 0.40 -3.77
C THR A 248 19.16 -0.84 -4.33
N ASN A 249 19.10 -1.07 -5.66
CA ASN A 249 19.74 -2.23 -6.29
C ASN A 249 19.38 -3.57 -5.60
N ASN A 250 18.12 -3.75 -5.24
CA ASN A 250 17.59 -4.89 -4.47
C ASN A 250 18.17 -5.03 -3.05
N TYR A 251 18.82 -4.00 -2.50
CA TYR A 251 19.26 -4.01 -1.10
C TYR A 251 18.05 -4.01 -0.15
N LEU A 252 17.02 -3.20 -0.45
CA LEU A 252 15.68 -3.30 0.12
C LEU A 252 14.77 -3.93 -0.93
N ARG A 253 14.13 -5.05 -0.60
CA ARG A 253 13.36 -5.83 -1.58
C ARG A 253 11.87 -5.53 -1.49
N SER A 254 11.24 -5.38 -2.64
CA SER A 254 9.79 -5.50 -2.78
C SER A 254 9.43 -6.98 -2.67
N THR A 255 8.81 -7.36 -1.56
CA THR A 255 8.51 -8.76 -1.27
C THR A 255 7.12 -9.12 -1.78
N THR A 256 7.05 -10.20 -2.55
CA THR A 256 5.78 -10.73 -3.05
C THR A 256 4.86 -11.08 -1.89
N HIS A 257 3.62 -10.62 -1.97
CA HIS A 257 2.61 -10.88 -0.96
C HIS A 257 1.24 -11.14 -1.60
N ARG A 258 0.32 -11.72 -0.81
CA ARG A 258 -1.04 -12.06 -1.26
C ARG A 258 -2.04 -11.99 -0.12
N VAL A 259 -3.33 -11.96 -0.46
CA VAL A 259 -4.41 -12.25 0.50
C VAL A 259 -4.91 -13.66 0.22
N SER A 260 -4.65 -14.57 1.17
CA SER A 260 -4.85 -16.01 0.96
C SER A 260 -6.30 -16.40 0.72
N ALA A 261 -6.47 -17.47 -0.07
CA ALA A 261 -7.77 -18.02 -0.44
C ALA A 261 -8.55 -18.64 0.75
N SER A 262 -7.89 -18.97 1.87
CA SER A 262 -8.56 -19.49 3.06
C SER A 262 -9.61 -18.53 3.64
N LEU A 263 -9.50 -17.24 3.30
CA LEU A 263 -10.52 -16.22 3.60
C LEU A 263 -11.64 -16.14 2.56
N LEU A 264 -11.55 -16.85 1.45
CA LEU A 264 -12.62 -16.94 0.43
C LEU A 264 -13.90 -17.58 1.00
N GLN A 265 -13.81 -18.28 2.13
CA GLN A 265 -14.97 -18.87 2.83
C GLN A 265 -15.63 -17.93 3.86
N SER A 266 -15.20 -16.65 3.92
CA SER A 266 -15.83 -15.68 4.83
C SER A 266 -17.20 -15.26 4.29
N GLU A 267 -18.23 -15.50 5.10
CA GLU A 267 -19.61 -15.04 4.85
C GLU A 267 -19.79 -13.52 5.02
N SER A 268 -18.72 -12.81 5.38
CA SER A 268 -18.72 -11.35 5.63
C SER A 268 -17.81 -10.59 4.70
N SER A 269 -18.20 -9.34 4.38
CA SER A 269 -17.37 -8.36 3.72
C SER A 269 -16.11 -8.05 4.53
N ARG A 270 -15.02 -7.75 3.83
CA ARG A 270 -13.78 -7.24 4.42
C ARG A 270 -13.39 -5.93 3.74
N TYR A 271 -12.86 -5.02 4.53
CA TYR A 271 -12.36 -3.73 4.06
C TYR A 271 -10.89 -3.54 4.45
N SER A 272 -10.11 -2.88 3.59
CA SER A 272 -8.73 -2.49 3.89
C SER A 272 -8.38 -1.19 3.16
N ILE A 273 -7.44 -0.44 3.72
CA ILE A 273 -6.99 0.84 3.15
C ILE A 273 -5.47 0.80 3.01
N PRO A 274 -4.91 0.30 1.89
CA PRO A 274 -3.53 0.56 1.52
C PRO A 274 -3.36 2.01 1.03
N PHE A 275 -2.25 2.60 1.41
CA PHE A 275 -1.76 3.89 0.93
C PHE A 275 -0.43 3.69 0.23
N PHE A 276 -0.39 3.94 -1.06
CA PHE A 276 0.77 3.76 -1.92
C PHE A 276 1.54 5.08 -2.00
N VAL A 277 2.70 5.15 -1.37
CA VAL A 277 3.55 6.33 -1.40
C VAL A 277 4.37 6.33 -2.69
N HIS A 278 3.96 7.17 -3.62
CA HIS A 278 4.67 7.34 -4.90
C HIS A 278 5.54 8.59 -4.88
N PRO A 279 6.64 8.58 -5.63
CA PRO A 279 7.40 9.81 -5.86
C PRO A 279 6.66 10.77 -6.82
N ASN A 280 7.21 11.96 -6.95
CA ASN A 280 6.82 12.92 -7.97
C ASN A 280 6.96 12.26 -9.36
N PRO A 281 6.03 12.50 -10.29
CA PRO A 281 6.04 11.85 -11.60
C PRO A 281 7.35 12.02 -12.39
N ASP A 282 8.00 13.17 -12.26
CA ASP A 282 9.26 13.51 -12.92
C ASP A 282 10.52 13.21 -12.07
N TRP A 283 10.36 12.53 -10.92
CA TRP A 283 11.51 12.11 -10.14
C TRP A 283 12.26 10.97 -10.83
N LEU A 284 13.60 11.12 -10.92
CA LEU A 284 14.46 10.16 -11.60
C LEU A 284 14.88 9.04 -10.65
N ILE A 285 14.41 7.81 -10.90
CA ILE A 285 14.84 6.60 -10.19
C ILE A 285 16.19 6.17 -10.76
N SER A 286 17.26 6.51 -10.04
CA SER A 286 18.64 6.16 -10.38
C SER A 286 19.25 5.35 -9.25
N THR A 287 19.87 4.21 -9.55
CA THR A 287 20.46 3.34 -8.53
C THR A 287 21.43 4.10 -7.65
N LEU A 288 21.26 4.00 -6.33
CA LEU A 288 22.12 4.65 -5.35
C LEU A 288 23.55 4.10 -5.43
N PRO A 289 24.57 4.98 -5.53
CA PRO A 289 25.98 4.53 -5.61
C PRO A 289 26.42 3.68 -4.42
N SER A 290 25.83 3.88 -3.24
CA SER A 290 26.10 3.08 -2.04
C SER A 290 25.55 1.66 -2.09
N CYS A 291 24.66 1.36 -3.06
CA CYS A 291 23.99 0.07 -3.17
C CYS A 291 24.65 -0.87 -4.22
N PHE A 292 25.73 -0.46 -4.86
CA PHE A 292 26.51 -1.32 -5.77
C PHE A 292 28.00 -1.06 -5.63
N ASP A 293 28.83 -2.09 -5.92
CA ASP A 293 30.28 -2.06 -5.85
C ASP A 293 30.86 -3.19 -6.73
N GLY A 294 32.14 -3.51 -6.56
CA GLY A 294 32.81 -4.59 -7.31
C GLY A 294 32.24 -5.99 -7.08
N ASP A 295 31.67 -6.23 -5.90
CA ASP A 295 31.06 -7.52 -5.53
C ASP A 295 29.55 -7.55 -5.76
N ARG A 296 28.91 -6.38 -5.84
CA ARG A 296 27.48 -6.19 -6.10
C ARG A 296 27.28 -5.31 -7.33
N PRO A 297 27.23 -5.90 -8.53
CA PRO A 297 27.08 -5.13 -9.76
C PRO A 297 25.76 -4.35 -9.79
N ASN A 298 25.75 -3.19 -10.46
CA ASN A 298 24.52 -2.44 -10.68
C ASN A 298 23.60 -3.23 -11.62
N LEU A 299 22.46 -3.64 -11.10
CA LEU A 299 21.43 -4.38 -11.85
C LEU A 299 20.56 -3.48 -12.73
N TYR A 300 20.52 -2.18 -12.43
CA TYR A 300 19.68 -1.19 -13.09
C TYR A 300 20.53 -0.02 -13.62
N THR A 301 21.28 -0.30 -14.70
CA THR A 301 22.25 0.65 -15.29
C THR A 301 21.60 1.88 -15.89
N GLU A 302 20.33 1.81 -16.28
CA GLU A 302 19.56 2.91 -16.83
C GLU A 302 18.65 3.52 -15.79
N SER A 303 18.67 4.85 -15.67
CA SER A 303 17.74 5.60 -14.84
C SER A 303 16.40 5.74 -15.57
N ILE A 304 15.30 5.82 -14.83
CA ILE A 304 13.96 5.95 -15.39
C ILE A 304 13.14 6.96 -14.58
N MET A 305 12.31 7.76 -15.24
CA MET A 305 11.36 8.62 -14.57
C MET A 305 10.31 7.79 -13.83
N ALA A 306 9.86 8.25 -12.67
CA ALA A 306 8.87 7.53 -11.86
C ALA A 306 7.57 7.29 -12.61
N GLU A 307 7.10 8.27 -13.38
CA GLU A 307 5.90 8.11 -14.21
C GLU A 307 6.09 7.07 -15.31
N ASP A 308 7.23 7.09 -16.02
CA ASP A 308 7.52 6.12 -17.08
C ASP A 308 7.56 4.70 -16.51
N TYR A 309 8.20 4.52 -15.34
CA TYR A 309 8.23 3.24 -14.65
C TYR A 309 6.82 2.78 -14.25
N LEU A 310 6.01 3.67 -13.69
CA LEU A 310 4.61 3.38 -13.35
C LEU A 310 3.82 2.93 -14.58
N GLN A 311 3.94 3.64 -15.70
CA GLN A 311 3.26 3.31 -16.95
C GLN A 311 3.69 1.94 -17.51
N GLU A 312 4.99 1.59 -17.45
CA GLU A 312 5.48 0.27 -17.83
C GLU A 312 4.84 -0.83 -16.98
N ARG A 313 4.81 -0.65 -15.65
CA ARG A 313 4.25 -1.64 -14.73
C ARG A 313 2.73 -1.80 -14.88
N LEU A 314 1.98 -0.69 -15.07
CA LEU A 314 0.54 -0.73 -15.29
C LEU A 314 0.16 -1.48 -16.58
N LYS A 315 0.95 -1.35 -17.66
CA LYS A 315 0.81 -2.13 -18.89
C LYS A 315 1.03 -3.63 -18.66
N GLU A 316 2.05 -3.99 -17.87
CA GLU A 316 2.33 -5.40 -17.56
C GLU A 316 1.19 -6.10 -16.83
N ILE A 317 0.48 -5.37 -15.94
CA ILE A 317 -0.69 -5.89 -15.20
C ILE A 317 -2.03 -5.63 -15.92
N LYS A 318 -1.99 -5.09 -17.14
CA LYS A 318 -3.14 -4.84 -18.02
C LYS A 318 -4.20 -3.90 -17.43
N LEU A 319 -3.80 -2.90 -16.66
CA LEU A 319 -4.69 -1.85 -16.18
C LEU A 319 -4.85 -0.72 -17.19
N ILE A 320 -3.90 -0.55 -18.10
CA ILE A 320 -3.92 0.42 -19.19
C ILE A 320 -3.46 -0.22 -20.49
#